data_ec7cbc17edaa1acdf7873e060c5977b2
#
_entry.id   ec7cbc17edaa1acdf7873e060c5977b2
#
_cell.length_a   1.000
_cell.length_b   1.000
_cell.length_c   1.000
_cell.angle_alpha   90.00
_cell.angle_beta   90.00
_cell.angle_gamma   90.00
#
_symmetry.space_group_name_H-M   'P 1'
#
loop_
_entity.id
_entity.type
_entity.pdbx_description
1 polymer ?
#
loop_
_entity_poly.entity_id
_entity_poly.type
_entity_poly.pdbx_seq_one_letter_code
_entity_poly.pdbx_strand_id
1 'polypeptide(L)'
;MKNKKKIIIISSIIAIIIGLCVWDIADPPLWWQLDAHENKRAILKYAQENYPGAKITYQNYESNKITILGNVSIDTIIFEWNDVTFSIHAQYGEVIRDNYWDGVARKAIDEKFLKPFFESQDIKADFEIHASDAGVFFRDNPGSDITQFDEIGTGTDIIIRPQEIKGKETPQDLGWMYDFYCYWQENTTIPSYTVTLIYPPYPPTKKGAYFIHFTQYSNFQSEEEFYAAFEQNV
;
A
#
# COMPACT_ATOMS: atom_id res chain seq x y z
N MET A 1 -26.30 -42.85 -42.86
CA MET A 1 -25.07 -42.62 -42.10
C MET A 1 -24.52 -41.17 -42.15
N LYS A 2 -24.60 -40.46 -43.29
CA LYS A 2 -24.08 -39.07 -43.43
C LYS A 2 -24.72 -38.04 -42.46
N ASN A 3 -26.01 -38.13 -42.21
CA ASN A 3 -26.71 -37.17 -41.33
C ASN A 3 -26.39 -37.34 -39.85
N LYS A 4 -26.16 -38.57 -39.36
CA LYS A 4 -25.76 -38.79 -37.96
C LYS A 4 -24.39 -38.18 -37.63
N LYS A 5 -23.41 -38.24 -38.55
CA LYS A 5 -22.08 -37.60 -38.35
C LYS A 5 -22.18 -36.08 -38.31
N LYS A 6 -23.04 -35.47 -39.16
CA LYS A 6 -23.28 -34.01 -39.12
C LYS A 6 -23.91 -33.55 -37.82
N ILE A 7 -24.88 -34.29 -37.28
CA ILE A 7 -25.53 -33.97 -36.02
C ILE A 7 -24.55 -34.03 -34.87
N ILE A 8 -23.69 -35.06 -34.82
CA ILE A 8 -22.64 -35.19 -33.76
C ILE A 8 -21.67 -34.01 -33.82
N ILE A 9 -21.20 -33.60 -34.98
CA ILE A 9 -20.27 -32.50 -35.16
C ILE A 9 -20.92 -31.17 -34.69
N ILE A 10 -22.16 -30.91 -35.08
CA ILE A 10 -22.90 -29.70 -34.69
C ILE A 10 -23.12 -29.68 -33.17
N SER A 11 -23.55 -30.81 -32.59
CA SER A 11 -23.72 -30.90 -31.12
C SER A 11 -22.44 -30.69 -30.36
N SER A 12 -21.30 -31.18 -30.87
CA SER A 12 -19.98 -30.96 -30.25
C SER A 12 -19.53 -29.49 -30.30
N ILE A 13 -19.80 -28.82 -31.45
CA ILE A 13 -19.48 -27.38 -31.57
C ILE A 13 -20.34 -26.55 -30.63
N ILE A 14 -21.63 -26.85 -30.53
CA ILE A 14 -22.57 -26.17 -29.62
C ILE A 14 -22.12 -26.39 -28.17
N ALA A 15 -21.73 -27.60 -27.78
CA ALA A 15 -21.25 -27.90 -26.43
C ALA A 15 -19.96 -27.16 -26.11
N ILE A 16 -19.06 -27.02 -27.08
CA ILE A 16 -17.80 -26.21 -26.90
C ILE A 16 -18.15 -24.74 -26.72
N ILE A 17 -19.04 -24.18 -27.53
CA ILE A 17 -19.47 -22.79 -27.43
C ILE A 17 -20.14 -22.52 -26.08
N ILE A 18 -21.04 -23.40 -25.63
CA ILE A 18 -21.68 -23.29 -24.33
C ILE A 18 -20.62 -23.38 -23.21
N GLY A 19 -19.66 -24.28 -23.31
CA GLY A 19 -18.56 -24.41 -22.38
C GLY A 19 -17.71 -23.14 -22.27
N LEU A 20 -17.40 -22.53 -23.42
CA LEU A 20 -16.67 -21.24 -23.45
C LEU A 20 -17.50 -20.10 -22.87
N CYS A 21 -18.80 -20.04 -23.16
CA CYS A 21 -19.68 -19.03 -22.56
C CYS A 21 -19.83 -19.21 -21.04
N VAL A 22 -19.95 -20.43 -20.54
CA VAL A 22 -19.99 -20.71 -19.10
C VAL A 22 -18.66 -20.35 -18.45
N TRP A 23 -17.54 -20.60 -19.12
CA TRP A 23 -16.22 -20.22 -18.66
C TRP A 23 -16.07 -18.70 -18.48
N ASP A 24 -16.65 -17.92 -19.37
CA ASP A 24 -16.55 -16.46 -19.37
C ASP A 24 -17.59 -15.78 -18.44
N ILE A 25 -18.75 -16.43 -18.20
CA ILE A 25 -19.87 -15.89 -17.42
C ILE A 25 -19.75 -16.27 -15.92
N ALA A 26 -18.96 -17.29 -15.58
CA ALA A 26 -18.75 -17.67 -14.18
C ALA A 26 -18.21 -16.48 -13.37
N ASP A 27 -18.76 -16.27 -12.17
CA ASP A 27 -18.32 -15.20 -11.28
C ASP A 27 -17.74 -15.80 -9.98
N PRO A 28 -16.41 -15.78 -9.78
CA PRO A 28 -15.38 -15.33 -10.72
C PRO A 28 -15.19 -16.29 -11.91
N PRO A 29 -14.75 -15.80 -13.08
CA PRO A 29 -14.48 -16.64 -14.25
C PRO A 29 -13.54 -17.80 -13.95
N LEU A 30 -13.74 -18.97 -14.56
CA LEU A 30 -12.93 -20.17 -14.28
C LEU A 30 -11.44 -19.96 -14.57
N TRP A 31 -11.10 -19.21 -15.63
CA TRP A 31 -9.71 -18.87 -15.95
C TRP A 31 -9.08 -18.01 -14.85
N TRP A 32 -9.83 -17.10 -14.24
CA TRP A 32 -9.36 -16.30 -13.12
C TRP A 32 -9.06 -17.16 -11.88
N GLN A 33 -9.87 -18.21 -11.61
CA GLN A 33 -9.60 -19.15 -10.52
C GLN A 33 -8.31 -19.95 -10.75
N LEU A 34 -8.02 -20.29 -12.02
CA LEU A 34 -6.77 -20.97 -12.38
C LEU A 34 -5.56 -20.04 -12.21
N ASP A 35 -5.65 -18.81 -12.73
CA ASP A 35 -4.60 -17.80 -12.59
C ASP A 35 -4.33 -17.49 -11.11
N ALA A 36 -5.36 -17.31 -10.31
CA ALA A 36 -5.22 -17.10 -8.86
C ALA A 36 -4.52 -18.28 -8.17
N HIS A 37 -4.80 -19.51 -8.58
CA HIS A 37 -4.13 -20.69 -8.02
C HIS A 37 -2.63 -20.72 -8.41
N GLU A 38 -2.31 -20.42 -9.65
CA GLU A 38 -0.92 -20.36 -10.14
C GLU A 38 -0.15 -19.21 -9.48
N ASN A 39 -0.72 -18.03 -9.40
CA ASN A 39 -0.15 -16.87 -8.72
C ASN A 39 0.14 -17.18 -7.24
N LYS A 40 -0.84 -17.75 -6.53
CA LYS A 40 -0.64 -18.16 -5.14
C LYS A 40 0.52 -19.15 -5.00
N ARG A 41 0.59 -20.14 -5.88
CA ARG A 41 1.68 -21.14 -5.86
C ARG A 41 3.04 -20.48 -6.11
N ALA A 42 3.12 -19.55 -7.07
CA ALA A 42 4.33 -18.80 -7.36
C ALA A 42 4.79 -17.97 -6.15
N ILE A 43 3.87 -17.23 -5.52
CA ILE A 43 4.15 -16.42 -4.33
C ILE A 43 4.67 -17.29 -3.18
N LEU A 44 3.99 -18.40 -2.87
CA LEU A 44 4.38 -19.28 -1.76
C LEU A 44 5.75 -19.93 -1.98
N LYS A 45 6.03 -20.34 -3.23
CA LYS A 45 7.34 -20.90 -3.60
C LYS A 45 8.43 -19.84 -3.44
N TYR A 46 8.23 -18.65 -3.97
CA TYR A 46 9.17 -17.53 -3.88
C TYR A 46 9.44 -17.16 -2.41
N ALA A 47 8.38 -17.05 -1.60
CA ALA A 47 8.52 -16.73 -0.19
C ALA A 47 9.32 -17.83 0.57
N GLN A 48 9.10 -19.08 0.26
CA GLN A 48 9.86 -20.19 0.88
C GLN A 48 11.34 -20.15 0.53
N GLU A 49 11.67 -19.78 -0.71
CA GLU A 49 13.05 -19.70 -1.22
C GLU A 49 13.81 -18.48 -0.69
N ASN A 50 13.15 -17.32 -0.59
CA ASN A 50 13.80 -16.05 -0.26
C ASN A 50 13.60 -15.61 1.20
N TYR A 51 12.49 -16.03 1.83
CA TYR A 51 12.08 -15.62 3.20
C TYR A 51 11.69 -16.86 4.03
N PRO A 52 12.63 -17.78 4.31
CA PRO A 52 12.30 -19.04 4.98
C PRO A 52 11.73 -18.78 6.37
N GLY A 53 10.53 -19.34 6.61
CA GLY A 53 9.81 -19.16 7.87
C GLY A 53 8.93 -17.91 7.95
N ALA A 54 8.80 -17.15 6.86
CA ALA A 54 7.85 -16.03 6.79
C ALA A 54 6.41 -16.51 7.07
N LYS A 55 5.66 -15.74 7.87
CA LYS A 55 4.27 -16.02 8.23
C LYS A 55 3.34 -15.23 7.33
N ILE A 56 2.29 -15.87 6.84
CA ILE A 56 1.22 -15.19 6.10
C ILE A 56 0.32 -14.49 7.10
N THR A 57 0.16 -13.17 6.95
CA THR A 57 -0.72 -12.35 7.77
C THR A 57 -2.02 -12.00 7.07
N TYR A 58 -1.98 -11.87 5.73
CA TYR A 58 -3.17 -11.55 4.94
C TYR A 58 -3.03 -12.07 3.50
N GLN A 59 -4.16 -12.49 2.91
CA GLN A 59 -4.25 -12.90 1.51
C GLN A 59 -5.34 -12.08 0.84
N ASN A 60 -4.98 -11.27 -0.15
CA ASN A 60 -5.94 -10.56 -0.99
C ASN A 60 -5.80 -10.99 -2.45
N TYR A 61 -6.93 -11.21 -3.09
CA TYR A 61 -7.03 -11.51 -4.51
C TYR A 61 -7.65 -10.29 -5.19
N GLU A 62 -6.83 -9.28 -5.50
CA GLU A 62 -7.30 -8.12 -6.23
C GLU A 62 -7.30 -8.40 -7.73
N SER A 63 -8.49 -8.62 -8.29
CA SER A 63 -8.66 -8.53 -9.74
C SER A 63 -8.84 -7.07 -10.13
N ASN A 64 -7.82 -6.43 -10.67
CA ASN A 64 -8.00 -5.15 -11.33
C ASN A 64 -8.73 -5.38 -12.65
N LYS A 65 -10.04 -5.13 -12.68
CA LYS A 65 -10.86 -5.09 -13.89
C LYS A 65 -10.42 -3.89 -14.73
N ILE A 66 -9.48 -4.10 -15.64
CA ILE A 66 -9.22 -3.15 -16.71
C ILE A 66 -9.85 -3.70 -17.99
N THR A 67 -10.86 -2.98 -18.42
CA THR A 67 -11.77 -3.09 -19.54
C THR A 67 -11.16 -3.45 -20.90
N ILE A 68 -11.93 -4.23 -21.66
CA ILE A 68 -12.01 -4.43 -23.13
C ILE A 68 -11.06 -5.47 -23.75
N LEU A 69 -9.87 -5.75 -23.26
CA LEU A 69 -8.93 -6.70 -23.89
C LEU A 69 -8.15 -7.61 -22.93
N GLY A 70 -8.60 -7.83 -21.72
CA GLY A 70 -7.97 -8.77 -20.80
C GLY A 70 -8.07 -8.30 -19.35
N ASN A 71 -8.73 -9.11 -18.54
CA ASN A 71 -8.69 -8.94 -17.10
C ASN A 71 -7.31 -9.41 -16.63
N VAL A 72 -6.55 -8.51 -16.04
CA VAL A 72 -5.28 -8.85 -15.42
C VAL A 72 -5.56 -9.10 -13.93
N SER A 73 -5.32 -10.31 -13.47
CA SER A 73 -5.38 -10.65 -12.06
C SER A 73 -4.00 -10.47 -11.45
N ILE A 74 -3.86 -9.57 -10.49
CA ILE A 74 -2.68 -9.47 -9.64
C ILE A 74 -3.09 -9.98 -8.27
N ASP A 75 -2.45 -11.04 -7.82
CA ASP A 75 -2.67 -11.58 -6.49
C ASP A 75 -1.58 -11.11 -5.54
N THR A 76 -2.01 -10.78 -4.32
CA THR A 76 -1.13 -10.24 -3.29
C THR A 76 -1.26 -11.08 -2.03
N ILE A 77 -0.13 -11.50 -1.48
CA ILE A 77 -0.06 -12.10 -0.15
C ILE A 77 0.86 -11.26 0.72
N ILE A 78 0.39 -10.92 1.92
CA ILE A 78 1.16 -10.17 2.91
C ILE A 78 1.81 -11.16 3.87
N PHE A 79 3.08 -10.95 4.12
CA PHE A 79 3.93 -11.76 4.99
C PHE A 79 4.49 -10.90 6.12
N GLU A 80 4.85 -11.59 7.20
CA GLU A 80 5.69 -11.08 8.28
C GLU A 80 6.95 -11.95 8.37
N TRP A 81 8.11 -11.31 8.30
CA TRP A 81 9.41 -11.95 8.47
C TRP A 81 10.42 -10.99 9.09
N ASN A 82 11.12 -11.44 10.13
CA ASN A 82 12.07 -10.61 10.90
C ASN A 82 11.44 -9.27 11.39
N ASP A 83 10.19 -9.34 11.88
CA ASP A 83 9.38 -8.20 12.31
C ASP A 83 9.14 -7.14 11.21
N VAL A 84 9.26 -7.53 9.95
CA VAL A 84 8.94 -6.69 8.78
C VAL A 84 7.70 -7.24 8.13
N THR A 85 6.70 -6.39 7.93
CA THR A 85 5.51 -6.69 7.12
C THR A 85 5.74 -6.24 5.68
N PHE A 86 5.55 -7.17 4.75
CA PHE A 86 5.76 -6.92 3.31
C PHE A 86 4.78 -7.73 2.47
N SER A 87 4.67 -7.36 1.19
CA SER A 87 3.81 -8.06 0.24
C SER A 87 4.60 -8.63 -0.92
N ILE A 88 4.13 -9.78 -1.43
CA ILE A 88 4.59 -10.36 -2.68
C ILE A 88 3.41 -10.39 -3.63
N HIS A 89 3.66 -9.92 -4.85
CA HIS A 89 2.66 -9.81 -5.91
C HIS A 89 3.02 -10.76 -7.05
N ALA A 90 2.03 -11.47 -7.57
CA ALA A 90 2.20 -12.33 -8.75
C ALA A 90 1.11 -12.09 -9.79
N GLN A 91 1.46 -12.38 -11.03
CA GLN A 91 0.63 -12.27 -12.18
C GLN A 91 1.01 -13.38 -13.19
N TYR A 92 0.02 -14.08 -13.74
CA TYR A 92 0.23 -15.18 -14.71
C TYR A 92 1.21 -16.27 -14.21
N GLY A 93 1.15 -16.59 -12.90
CA GLY A 93 2.02 -17.59 -12.31
C GLY A 93 3.46 -17.13 -12.06
N GLU A 94 3.77 -15.84 -12.23
CA GLU A 94 5.10 -15.28 -12.00
C GLU A 94 5.06 -14.19 -10.94
N VAL A 95 6.08 -14.15 -10.07
CA VAL A 95 6.28 -13.06 -9.11
C VAL A 95 6.77 -11.83 -9.87
N ILE A 96 5.98 -10.74 -9.81
CA ILE A 96 6.28 -9.49 -10.50
C ILE A 96 6.89 -8.43 -9.57
N ARG A 97 6.66 -8.56 -8.28
CA ARG A 97 7.16 -7.62 -7.26
C ARG A 97 7.17 -8.27 -5.89
N ASP A 98 8.21 -8.01 -5.11
CA ASP A 98 8.16 -8.04 -3.66
C ASP A 98 8.59 -6.68 -3.10
N ASN A 99 8.08 -6.31 -1.93
CA ASN A 99 8.41 -5.04 -1.30
C ASN A 99 9.00 -5.22 0.10
N TYR A 100 9.75 -6.31 0.32
CA TYR A 100 10.39 -6.56 1.61
C TYR A 100 11.28 -5.40 2.05
N TRP A 101 12.12 -4.89 1.17
CA TRP A 101 13.02 -3.80 1.47
C TRP A 101 12.30 -2.46 1.69
N ASP A 102 11.19 -2.21 1.01
CA ASP A 102 10.29 -1.09 1.31
C ASP A 102 9.70 -1.26 2.73
N GLY A 103 9.41 -2.49 3.16
CA GLY A 103 8.99 -2.83 4.51
C GLY A 103 10.07 -2.54 5.56
N VAL A 104 11.33 -2.88 5.26
CA VAL A 104 12.49 -2.55 6.12
C VAL A 104 12.61 -1.05 6.28
N ALA A 105 12.54 -0.29 5.18
CA ALA A 105 12.62 1.17 5.20
C ALA A 105 11.47 1.79 6.01
N ARG A 106 10.23 1.32 5.79
CA ARG A 106 9.06 1.77 6.57
C ARG A 106 9.23 1.55 8.06
N LYS A 107 9.69 0.35 8.47
CA LYS A 107 9.97 0.04 9.86
C LYS A 107 11.03 0.96 10.44
N ALA A 108 12.12 1.20 9.71
CA ALA A 108 13.20 2.08 10.15
C ALA A 108 12.73 3.53 10.34
N ILE A 109 11.91 4.05 9.43
CA ILE A 109 11.32 5.40 9.52
C ILE A 109 10.36 5.48 10.71
N ASP A 110 9.48 4.49 10.86
CA ASP A 110 8.52 4.44 11.97
C ASP A 110 9.24 4.41 13.33
N GLU A 111 10.20 3.51 13.50
CA GLU A 111 10.93 3.36 14.77
C GLU A 111 11.83 4.56 15.11
N LYS A 112 12.43 5.18 14.08
CA LYS A 112 13.38 6.27 14.29
C LYS A 112 12.72 7.62 14.45
N PHE A 113 11.68 7.92 13.69
CA PHE A 113 11.12 9.26 13.57
C PHE A 113 9.67 9.39 14.05
N LEU A 114 8.80 8.40 13.80
CA LEU A 114 7.39 8.53 14.13
C LEU A 114 7.10 8.10 15.57
N LYS A 115 7.44 6.87 15.94
CA LYS A 115 7.20 6.36 17.30
C LYS A 115 7.70 7.26 18.41
N PRO A 116 8.94 7.81 18.37
CA PRO A 116 9.43 8.65 19.46
C PRO A 116 8.53 9.85 19.74
N PHE A 117 7.96 10.47 18.71
CA PHE A 117 7.01 11.57 18.89
C PHE A 117 5.67 11.11 19.44
N PHE A 118 5.01 10.18 18.73
CA PHE A 118 3.64 9.78 19.03
C PHE A 118 3.49 9.04 20.35
N GLU A 119 4.45 8.18 20.70
CA GLU A 119 4.47 7.48 21.99
C GLU A 119 4.76 8.44 23.16
N SER A 120 5.66 9.42 22.98
CA SER A 120 5.96 10.40 24.03
C SER A 120 4.77 11.30 24.39
N GLN A 121 3.86 11.49 23.45
CA GLN A 121 2.68 12.35 23.58
C GLN A 121 1.39 11.55 23.86
N ASP A 122 1.46 10.22 23.91
CA ASP A 122 0.28 9.31 23.99
C ASP A 122 -0.75 9.59 22.88
N ILE A 123 -0.27 9.91 21.65
CA ILE A 123 -1.09 10.22 20.48
C ILE A 123 -1.28 8.96 19.66
N LYS A 124 -2.55 8.66 19.30
CA LYS A 124 -2.88 7.57 18.41
C LYS A 124 -3.14 8.08 17.01
N ALA A 125 -2.36 7.56 16.05
CA ALA A 125 -2.50 7.87 14.64
C ALA A 125 -2.23 6.63 13.78
N ASP A 126 -2.83 6.59 12.60
CA ASP A 126 -2.51 5.62 11.55
C ASP A 126 -1.45 6.21 10.62
N PHE A 127 -0.49 5.39 10.26
CA PHE A 127 0.61 5.77 9.37
C PHE A 127 0.57 4.95 8.09
N GLU A 128 0.76 5.63 6.96
CA GLU A 128 1.01 5.02 5.67
C GLU A 128 2.32 5.58 5.14
N ILE A 129 3.33 4.73 4.96
CA ILE A 129 4.69 5.14 4.58
C ILE A 129 5.04 4.49 3.25
N HIS A 130 5.37 5.31 2.26
CA HIS A 130 5.89 4.91 0.97
C HIS A 130 7.36 5.33 0.88
N ALA A 131 8.27 4.37 0.89
CA ALA A 131 9.70 4.62 1.02
C ALA A 131 10.51 3.73 0.05
N SER A 132 10.13 3.69 -1.22
CA SER A 132 10.75 2.80 -2.21
C SER A 132 12.23 3.06 -2.41
N ASP A 133 12.66 4.33 -2.43
CA ASP A 133 14.08 4.67 -2.62
C ASP A 133 14.92 4.29 -1.40
N ALA A 134 14.40 4.53 -0.18
CA ALA A 134 15.03 4.03 1.03
C ALA A 134 15.05 2.49 1.08
N GLY A 135 14.05 1.82 0.51
CA GLY A 135 14.03 0.37 0.33
C GLY A 135 15.18 -0.12 -0.58
N VAL A 136 15.45 0.58 -1.68
CA VAL A 136 16.60 0.30 -2.56
C VAL A 136 17.92 0.50 -1.79
N PHE A 137 18.03 1.59 -1.02
CA PHE A 137 19.20 1.84 -0.18
C PHE A 137 19.47 0.68 0.79
N PHE A 138 18.46 0.22 1.53
CA PHE A 138 18.63 -0.90 2.47
C PHE A 138 18.95 -2.21 1.78
N ARG A 139 18.40 -2.47 0.60
CA ARG A 139 18.71 -3.64 -0.20
C ARG A 139 20.19 -3.67 -0.59
N ASP A 140 20.72 -2.52 -1.01
CA ASP A 140 22.07 -2.40 -1.50
C ASP A 140 23.10 -2.23 -0.36
N ASN A 141 22.65 -1.81 0.83
CA ASN A 141 23.42 -1.62 2.04
C ASN A 141 22.80 -2.33 3.26
N PRO A 142 22.77 -3.66 3.31
CA PRO A 142 22.16 -4.40 4.41
C PRO A 142 22.80 -4.07 5.75
N GLY A 143 21.97 -3.74 6.77
CA GLY A 143 22.42 -3.40 8.10
C GLY A 143 22.79 -1.93 8.34
N SER A 144 22.60 -1.06 7.34
CA SER A 144 22.73 0.38 7.49
C SER A 144 21.60 0.98 8.35
N ASP A 145 21.85 2.18 8.89
CA ASP A 145 20.83 2.98 9.58
C ASP A 145 20.17 3.94 8.59
N ILE A 146 18.87 4.22 8.77
CA ILE A 146 18.11 5.15 7.92
C ILE A 146 18.72 6.56 7.90
N THR A 147 19.46 6.96 8.93
CA THR A 147 20.18 8.24 8.98
C THR A 147 21.33 8.33 7.98
N GLN A 148 21.75 7.21 7.40
CA GLN A 148 22.78 7.14 6.36
C GLN A 148 22.19 7.27 4.95
N PHE A 149 20.87 7.30 4.84
CA PHE A 149 20.19 7.50 3.57
C PHE A 149 20.30 8.97 3.15
N ASP A 150 21.08 9.22 2.11
CA ASP A 150 21.39 10.56 1.59
C ASP A 150 21.02 10.74 0.10
N GLU A 151 20.39 9.76 -0.50
CA GLU A 151 19.99 9.82 -1.90
C GLU A 151 18.77 10.74 -2.09
N ILE A 152 18.90 11.71 -3.00
CA ILE A 152 17.82 12.57 -3.44
C ILE A 152 17.09 11.85 -4.59
N GLY A 153 16.13 11.02 -4.23
CA GLY A 153 15.30 10.26 -5.16
C GLY A 153 13.88 10.81 -5.29
N THR A 154 12.92 9.94 -5.62
CA THR A 154 11.49 10.26 -5.72
C THR A 154 10.85 10.62 -4.37
N GLY A 155 11.61 10.47 -3.30
CA GLY A 155 11.23 10.89 -1.96
C GLY A 155 10.52 9.80 -1.15
N THR A 156 10.29 10.15 0.09
CA THR A 156 9.52 9.35 1.05
C THR A 156 8.19 10.05 1.30
N ASP A 157 7.08 9.37 1.05
CA ASP A 157 5.75 9.88 1.34
C ASP A 157 5.23 9.26 2.63
N ILE A 158 4.80 10.11 3.56
CA ILE A 158 4.24 9.70 4.85
C ILE A 158 2.87 10.33 5.01
N ILE A 159 1.86 9.51 5.19
CA ILE A 159 0.49 9.95 5.42
C ILE A 159 0.12 9.62 6.86
N ILE A 160 -0.35 10.60 7.61
CA ILE A 160 -0.69 10.48 9.03
C ILE A 160 -2.15 10.87 9.23
N ARG A 161 -2.90 9.96 9.87
CA ARG A 161 -4.33 10.14 10.18
C ARG A 161 -4.56 9.99 11.68
N PRO A 162 -5.02 11.02 12.41
CA PRO A 162 -5.38 10.88 13.81
C PRO A 162 -6.54 9.89 14.01
N GLN A 163 -6.43 9.01 14.99
CA GLN A 163 -7.49 8.06 15.34
C GLN A 163 -8.55 8.68 16.28
N GLU A 164 -8.15 9.59 17.16
CA GLU A 164 -9.03 10.16 18.19
C GLU A 164 -9.42 11.60 17.84
N ILE A 165 -10.51 11.76 17.09
CA ILE A 165 -11.04 13.07 16.66
C ILE A 165 -12.38 13.44 17.32
N LYS A 166 -12.94 12.60 18.21
CA LYS A 166 -14.24 12.84 18.82
C LYS A 166 -14.22 14.14 19.63
N GLY A 167 -15.13 15.05 19.30
CA GLY A 167 -15.25 16.35 19.97
C GLY A 167 -14.25 17.40 19.48
N LYS A 168 -13.47 17.09 18.43
CA LYS A 168 -12.58 18.00 17.74
C LYS A 168 -13.22 18.39 16.41
N GLU A 169 -13.32 19.67 16.10
CA GLU A 169 -14.00 20.16 14.89
C GLU A 169 -13.02 20.60 13.81
N THR A 170 -11.82 20.98 14.21
CA THR A 170 -10.79 21.51 13.35
C THR A 170 -9.43 20.85 13.62
N PRO A 171 -8.47 20.91 12.67
CA PRO A 171 -7.11 20.43 12.91
C PRO A 171 -6.42 21.06 14.13
N GLN A 172 -6.70 22.35 14.42
CA GLN A 172 -6.14 23.05 15.57
C GLN A 172 -6.57 22.43 16.91
N ASP A 173 -7.78 21.85 16.97
CA ASP A 173 -8.30 21.24 18.20
C ASP A 173 -7.50 20.01 18.65
N LEU A 174 -6.67 19.44 17.78
CA LEU A 174 -5.76 18.36 18.13
C LEU A 174 -4.50 18.86 18.86
N GLY A 175 -4.02 20.07 18.51
CA GLY A 175 -2.88 20.73 19.15
C GLY A 175 -1.49 20.18 18.77
N TRP A 176 -1.38 18.91 18.44
CA TRP A 176 -0.10 18.23 18.21
C TRP A 176 0.44 18.32 16.78
N MET A 177 -0.37 18.69 15.80
CA MET A 177 0.04 18.61 14.38
C MET A 177 1.17 19.60 14.05
N TYR A 178 1.15 20.80 14.62
CA TYR A 178 2.24 21.75 14.50
C TYR A 178 3.48 21.32 15.26
N ASP A 179 3.31 20.77 16.46
CA ASP A 179 4.42 20.23 17.25
C ASP A 179 5.12 19.08 16.52
N PHE A 180 4.33 18.23 15.82
CA PHE A 180 4.89 17.19 14.98
C PHE A 180 5.67 17.76 13.79
N TYR A 181 5.13 18.79 13.12
CA TYR A 181 5.86 19.47 12.05
C TYR A 181 7.22 19.99 12.54
N CYS A 182 7.27 20.70 13.65
CA CYS A 182 8.51 21.21 14.25
C CYS A 182 9.47 20.05 14.59
N TYR A 183 8.97 19.04 15.30
CA TYR A 183 9.74 17.84 15.65
C TYR A 183 10.33 17.17 14.42
N TRP A 184 9.52 16.99 13.35
CA TRP A 184 9.97 16.35 12.12
C TRP A 184 11.08 17.14 11.43
N GLN A 185 10.94 18.44 11.30
CA GLN A 185 11.96 19.32 10.71
C GLN A 185 13.30 19.28 11.49
N GLU A 186 13.24 19.15 12.80
CA GLU A 186 14.44 19.12 13.64
C GLU A 186 15.13 17.75 13.67
N ASN A 187 14.38 16.65 13.55
CA ASN A 187 14.89 15.31 13.84
C ASN A 187 15.07 14.44 12.59
N THR A 188 14.40 14.73 11.46
CA THR A 188 14.57 13.92 10.27
C THR A 188 15.88 14.23 9.54
N THR A 189 16.52 13.16 9.08
CA THR A 189 17.69 13.24 8.18
C THR A 189 17.35 12.79 6.76
N ILE A 190 16.08 12.44 6.49
CA ILE A 190 15.63 11.99 5.17
C ILE A 190 15.73 13.18 4.20
N PRO A 191 16.51 13.07 3.10
CA PRO A 191 16.84 14.22 2.25
C PRO A 191 15.70 14.71 1.38
N SER A 192 14.72 13.84 1.09
CA SER A 192 13.53 14.18 0.30
C SER A 192 12.32 13.48 0.87
N TYR A 193 11.32 14.24 1.26
CA TYR A 193 10.07 13.70 1.81
C TYR A 193 8.88 14.60 1.53
N THR A 194 7.70 13.98 1.56
CA THR A 194 6.40 14.64 1.67
C THR A 194 5.69 14.04 2.88
N VAL A 195 5.32 14.86 3.84
CA VAL A 195 4.43 14.44 4.93
C VAL A 195 3.06 15.05 4.69
N THR A 196 2.04 14.21 4.71
CA THR A 196 0.65 14.59 4.59
C THR A 196 -0.08 14.32 5.89
N LEU A 197 -0.52 15.35 6.58
CA LEU A 197 -1.43 15.21 7.71
C LEU A 197 -2.86 15.32 7.19
N ILE A 198 -3.66 14.29 7.44
CA ILE A 198 -5.06 14.24 7.03
C ILE A 198 -5.94 14.28 8.27
N TYR A 199 -6.72 15.34 8.41
CA TYR A 199 -7.75 15.44 9.43
C TYR A 199 -9.09 15.02 8.82
N PRO A 200 -9.67 13.87 9.25
CA PRO A 200 -10.94 13.41 8.71
C PRO A 200 -12.10 14.31 9.16
N PRO A 201 -13.19 14.42 8.38
CA PRO A 201 -14.33 15.24 8.74
C PRO A 201 -15.00 14.74 10.01
N TYR A 202 -15.34 15.65 10.93
CA TYR A 202 -16.11 15.34 12.14
C TYR A 202 -17.34 16.24 12.25
N PRO A 203 -18.56 15.73 12.45
CA PRO A 203 -18.89 14.29 12.42
C PRO A 203 -18.64 13.68 11.03
N PRO A 204 -18.54 12.35 10.91
CA PRO A 204 -18.24 11.67 9.62
C PRO A 204 -19.24 11.93 8.50
N THR A 205 -20.37 12.58 8.81
CA THR A 205 -21.40 13.01 7.86
C THR A 205 -21.06 14.31 7.14
N LYS A 206 -20.09 15.11 7.64
CA LYS A 206 -19.60 16.30 6.94
C LYS A 206 -18.72 15.86 5.77
N LYS A 207 -18.91 16.49 4.61
CA LYS A 207 -18.07 16.29 3.43
C LYS A 207 -16.76 17.07 3.60
N GLY A 208 -15.67 16.45 3.15
CA GLY A 208 -14.35 17.06 3.06
C GLY A 208 -13.45 16.76 4.27
N ALA A 209 -12.27 16.22 3.98
CA ALA A 209 -11.17 16.14 4.94
C ALA A 209 -10.33 17.41 4.81
N TYR A 210 -9.73 17.85 5.92
CA TYR A 210 -8.67 18.85 5.88
C TYR A 210 -7.34 18.13 5.70
N PHE A 211 -6.45 18.68 4.89
CA PHE A 211 -5.12 18.14 4.73
C PHE A 211 -4.08 19.23 4.56
N ILE A 212 -2.87 18.95 4.99
CA ILE A 212 -1.70 19.78 4.73
C ILE A 212 -0.57 18.86 4.25
N HIS A 213 0.19 19.36 3.28
CA HIS A 213 1.41 18.73 2.83
C HIS A 213 2.60 19.60 3.25
N PHE A 214 3.62 18.98 3.80
CA PHE A 214 4.89 19.66 4.00
C PHE A 214 6.08 18.79 3.57
N THR A 215 7.12 19.44 3.16
CA THR A 215 8.34 18.85 2.61
C THR A 215 9.56 19.41 3.33
N GLN A 216 10.75 18.96 2.97
CA GLN A 216 12.01 19.54 3.44
C GLN A 216 12.19 21.04 3.11
N TYR A 217 11.38 21.58 2.19
CA TYR A 217 11.39 23.00 1.81
C TYR A 217 10.32 23.83 2.52
N SER A 218 9.43 23.21 3.25
CA SER A 218 8.37 23.91 3.97
C SER A 218 8.96 24.66 5.16
N ASN A 219 8.52 25.91 5.36
CA ASN A 219 9.07 26.79 6.39
C ASN A 219 7.94 27.62 7.02
N PHE A 220 7.10 26.98 7.81
CA PHE A 220 6.06 27.65 8.58
C PHE A 220 6.69 28.34 9.80
N GLN A 221 6.52 29.67 9.91
CA GLN A 221 7.13 30.47 10.96
C GLN A 221 6.31 30.48 12.26
N SER A 222 5.06 30.06 12.21
CA SER A 222 4.16 30.02 13.36
C SER A 222 3.10 28.94 13.22
N GLU A 223 2.52 28.57 14.35
CA GLU A 223 1.37 27.68 14.41
C GLU A 223 0.18 28.18 13.61
N GLU A 224 -0.08 29.51 13.64
CA GLU A 224 -1.15 30.15 12.90
C GLU A 224 -0.94 29.98 11.37
N GLU A 225 0.28 30.22 10.88
CA GLU A 225 0.64 30.04 9.49
C GLU A 225 0.47 28.56 9.05
N PHE A 226 0.92 27.65 9.89
CA PHE A 226 0.79 26.22 9.64
C PHE A 226 -0.68 25.80 9.49
N TYR A 227 -1.54 26.16 10.44
CA TYR A 227 -2.97 25.79 10.37
C TYR A 227 -3.74 26.53 9.28
N ALA A 228 -3.32 27.74 8.93
CA ALA A 228 -3.91 28.46 7.79
C ALA A 228 -3.63 27.80 6.44
N ALA A 229 -2.59 26.97 6.36
CA ALA A 229 -2.22 26.24 5.14
C ALA A 229 -3.03 24.95 4.92
N PHE A 230 -3.90 24.54 5.86
CA PHE A 230 -4.76 23.39 5.65
C PHE A 230 -5.79 23.64 4.54
N GLU A 231 -5.79 22.75 3.57
CA GLU A 231 -6.76 22.73 2.48
C GLU A 231 -7.96 21.84 2.84
N GLN A 232 -9.15 22.23 2.43
CA GLN A 232 -10.35 21.42 2.59
C GLN A 232 -10.76 20.80 1.24
N ASN A 233 -10.81 19.48 1.18
CA ASN A 233 -11.44 18.79 0.05
C ASN A 233 -12.97 18.91 0.17
N VAL A 234 -13.61 19.55 -0.80
CA VAL A 234 -15.06 19.76 -0.88
C VAL A 234 -15.75 18.56 -1.53
#